data_6c4b899a9520b0c3f418b1bccd6f8a32
#
_entry.id   6c4b899a9520b0c3f418b1bccd6f8a32
#
_cell.length_a   1.000
_cell.length_b   1.000
_cell.length_c   1.000
_cell.angle_alpha   90.00
_cell.angle_beta   90.00
_cell.angle_gamma   90.00
#
_symmetry.space_group_name_H-M   'P 1'
#
loop_
_entity.id
_entity.type
_entity.pdbx_description
1 polymer ?
#
loop_
_entity_poly.entity_id
_entity_poly.type
_entity_poly.pdbx_seq_one_letter_code
_entity_poly.pdbx_strand_id
1 'polypeptide(L)'
;MPPKDNPNLVSLSAKLSKLFSDEIDFSNGFFKESTFVHDSATLGKGVKVGPNAYIGENCKIGDNTTIYPNSTILKDVLIGQDCTIHPNSVLGSDGFGFAPEKDGYKKIEQLGGLEIGNNVEIGAGCTIDRGAISNTIISNGVKLDNQVHIAHNVFLGSNSAI
;
A
#
# COMPACT_ATOMS: atom_id res chain seq x y z
N MET A 1 -6.85 15.10 20.65
CA MET A 1 -7.93 14.53 19.85
C MET A 1 -9.18 15.37 20.04
N PRO A 2 -9.90 15.78 18.98
CA PRO A 2 -11.21 16.39 19.15
C PRO A 2 -12.17 15.40 19.84
N PRO A 3 -13.16 15.87 20.59
CA PRO A 3 -14.11 14.99 21.27
C PRO A 3 -14.81 14.10 20.24
N LYS A 4 -14.81 12.79 20.51
CA LYS A 4 -15.42 11.75 19.63
C LYS A 4 -16.95 11.91 19.46
N ASP A 5 -17.54 12.81 20.19
CA ASP A 5 -19.00 12.89 20.37
C ASP A 5 -19.70 13.83 19.38
N ASN A 6 -18.95 14.48 18.46
CA ASN A 6 -19.56 15.33 17.44
C ASN A 6 -18.97 15.04 16.04
N PRO A 7 -19.61 14.13 15.27
CA PRO A 7 -19.14 13.76 13.94
C PRO A 7 -19.02 14.95 12.97
N ASN A 8 -19.78 16.02 13.18
CA ASN A 8 -19.71 17.22 12.35
C ASN A 8 -18.41 18.01 12.60
N LEU A 9 -17.92 18.07 13.85
CA LEU A 9 -16.65 18.74 14.18
C LEU A 9 -15.46 17.96 13.64
N VAL A 10 -15.47 16.64 13.72
CA VAL A 10 -14.40 15.78 13.15
C VAL A 10 -14.34 15.93 11.63
N SER A 11 -15.53 15.90 10.97
CA SER A 11 -15.62 16.12 9.52
C SER A 11 -15.16 17.52 9.11
N LEU A 12 -15.48 18.55 9.90
CA LEU A 12 -15.04 19.92 9.66
C LEU A 12 -13.52 20.06 9.81
N SER A 13 -12.94 19.44 10.85
CA SER A 13 -11.49 19.46 11.04
C SER A 13 -10.75 18.79 9.87
N ALA A 14 -11.25 17.68 9.36
CA ALA A 14 -10.68 17.01 8.20
C ALA A 14 -10.77 17.86 6.92
N LYS A 15 -11.88 18.59 6.72
CA LYS A 15 -12.03 19.52 5.58
C LYS A 15 -11.12 20.73 5.70
N LEU A 16 -10.98 21.31 6.90
CA LEU A 16 -10.10 22.44 7.14
C LEU A 16 -8.63 22.06 6.97
N SER A 17 -8.20 20.92 7.51
CA SER A 17 -6.80 20.48 7.37
C SER A 17 -6.40 20.31 5.90
N LYS A 18 -7.33 19.87 5.04
CA LYS A 18 -7.09 19.72 3.61
C LYS A 18 -6.84 21.06 2.90
N LEU A 19 -7.42 22.16 3.39
CA LEU A 19 -7.19 23.50 2.82
C LEU A 19 -5.77 24.04 3.09
N PHE A 20 -5.08 23.50 4.08
CA PHE A 20 -3.74 23.89 4.48
C PHE A 20 -2.68 22.83 4.16
N SER A 21 -3.07 21.71 3.52
CA SER A 21 -2.13 20.69 3.09
C SER A 21 -1.59 21.06 1.70
N ASP A 22 -0.25 21.14 1.59
CA ASP A 22 0.40 21.27 0.29
C ASP A 22 0.31 19.95 -0.48
N GLU A 23 0.07 20.02 -1.79
CA GLU A 23 0.20 18.87 -2.65
C GLU A 23 1.67 18.46 -2.76
N ILE A 24 1.94 17.19 -2.51
CA ILE A 24 3.29 16.66 -2.69
C ILE A 24 3.57 16.52 -4.19
N ASP A 25 4.63 17.19 -4.62
CA ASP A 25 5.13 17.12 -5.99
C ASP A 25 6.53 16.47 -6.01
N PHE A 26 6.60 15.29 -6.60
CA PHE A 26 7.86 14.56 -6.82
C PHE A 26 8.50 14.88 -8.18
N SER A 27 7.92 15.77 -9.00
CA SER A 27 8.42 16.11 -10.33
C SER A 27 9.66 17.01 -10.31
N ASN A 28 9.85 17.74 -9.21
CA ASN A 28 10.94 18.71 -9.02
C ASN A 28 11.99 18.17 -8.05
N GLY A 29 13.05 17.53 -8.57
CA GLY A 29 14.18 17.11 -7.74
C GLY A 29 15.17 16.24 -8.49
N PHE A 30 16.38 16.10 -7.94
CA PHE A 30 17.49 15.29 -8.48
C PHE A 30 17.20 13.78 -8.50
N PHE A 31 16.05 13.30 -8.04
CA PHE A 31 15.81 11.88 -7.74
C PHE A 31 14.82 11.17 -8.69
N LYS A 32 14.37 11.81 -9.74
CA LYS A 32 13.44 11.21 -10.72
C LYS A 32 14.02 9.94 -11.37
N GLU A 33 15.34 9.86 -11.48
CA GLU A 33 16.07 8.72 -12.07
C GLU A 33 16.23 7.52 -11.13
N SER A 34 15.92 7.66 -9.83
CA SER A 34 16.08 6.60 -8.83
C SER A 34 14.85 5.69 -8.66
N THR A 35 13.73 6.01 -9.32
CA THR A 35 12.49 5.22 -9.26
C THR A 35 12.53 4.12 -10.31
N PHE A 36 12.23 2.89 -9.89
CA PHE A 36 12.09 1.77 -10.82
C PHE A 36 10.63 1.40 -11.03
N VAL A 37 10.20 1.35 -12.26
CA VAL A 37 8.88 0.83 -12.67
C VAL A 37 9.11 -0.23 -13.74
N HIS A 38 8.67 -1.46 -13.47
CA HIS A 38 8.82 -2.56 -14.42
C HIS A 38 7.97 -2.31 -15.68
N ASP A 39 8.48 -2.70 -16.86
CA ASP A 39 7.83 -2.46 -18.17
C ASP A 39 6.42 -3.04 -18.28
N SER A 40 6.13 -4.13 -17.56
CA SER A 40 4.79 -4.75 -17.53
C SER A 40 3.84 -4.11 -16.52
N ALA A 41 4.33 -3.18 -15.67
CA ALA A 41 3.47 -2.47 -14.74
C ALA A 41 2.62 -1.41 -15.47
N THR A 42 1.40 -1.21 -14.99
CA THR A 42 0.50 -0.19 -15.53
C THR A 42 0.16 0.84 -14.47
N LEU A 43 0.36 2.12 -14.79
CA LEU A 43 0.03 3.24 -13.92
C LEU A 43 -1.15 4.01 -14.52
N GLY A 44 -2.15 4.28 -13.69
CA GLY A 44 -3.31 5.08 -14.03
C GLY A 44 -2.97 6.58 -14.19
N LYS A 45 -3.97 7.38 -14.53
CA LYS A 45 -3.83 8.84 -14.68
C LYS A 45 -3.56 9.48 -13.32
N GLY A 46 -2.65 10.46 -13.30
CA GLY A 46 -2.37 11.23 -12.09
C GLY A 46 -1.66 10.45 -10.97
N VAL A 47 -1.14 9.24 -11.26
CA VAL A 47 -0.31 8.50 -10.30
C VAL A 47 0.97 9.27 -10.03
N LYS A 48 1.28 9.46 -8.75
CA LYS A 48 2.52 10.09 -8.28
C LYS A 48 3.42 9.03 -7.67
N VAL A 49 4.66 8.95 -8.12
CA VAL A 49 5.64 7.97 -7.61
C VAL A 49 6.87 8.71 -7.08
N GLY A 50 7.15 8.53 -5.80
CA GLY A 50 8.27 9.17 -5.11
C GLY A 50 9.62 8.53 -5.46
N PRO A 51 10.73 9.23 -5.17
CA PRO A 51 12.06 8.72 -5.42
C PRO A 51 12.36 7.42 -4.67
N ASN A 52 13.22 6.58 -5.26
CA ASN A 52 13.60 5.26 -4.76
C ASN A 52 12.43 4.28 -4.56
N ALA A 53 11.24 4.57 -5.09
CA ALA A 53 10.17 3.60 -5.09
C ALA A 53 10.45 2.51 -6.13
N TYR A 54 10.05 1.27 -5.81
CA TYR A 54 10.13 0.11 -6.69
C TYR A 54 8.72 -0.38 -7.01
N ILE A 55 8.38 -0.49 -8.28
CA ILE A 55 7.12 -1.07 -8.76
C ILE A 55 7.47 -2.25 -9.66
N GLY A 56 7.13 -3.44 -9.19
CA GLY A 56 7.48 -4.72 -9.78
C GLY A 56 6.60 -5.14 -10.95
N GLU A 57 6.87 -6.35 -11.40
CA GLU A 57 6.24 -6.99 -12.55
C GLU A 57 4.72 -7.13 -12.37
N ASN A 58 3.96 -6.91 -13.45
CA ASN A 58 2.51 -7.05 -13.53
C ASN A 58 1.69 -6.23 -12.50
N CYS A 59 2.29 -5.25 -11.85
CA CYS A 59 1.57 -4.35 -10.96
C CYS A 59 0.57 -3.48 -11.72
N LYS A 60 -0.58 -3.21 -11.09
CA LYS A 60 -1.57 -2.27 -11.62
C LYS A 60 -1.90 -1.25 -10.54
N ILE A 61 -1.65 0.01 -10.83
CA ILE A 61 -1.88 1.12 -9.91
C ILE A 61 -2.99 2.01 -10.50
N GLY A 62 -4.08 2.16 -9.77
CA GLY A 62 -5.23 2.96 -10.20
C GLY A 62 -4.98 4.47 -10.16
N ASP A 63 -5.90 5.21 -10.77
CA ASP A 63 -5.81 6.66 -10.95
C ASP A 63 -5.61 7.42 -9.63
N ASN A 64 -4.90 8.54 -9.68
CA ASN A 64 -4.64 9.47 -8.57
C ASN A 64 -3.96 8.85 -7.33
N THR A 65 -3.44 7.64 -7.42
CA THR A 65 -2.74 7.00 -6.31
C THR A 65 -1.35 7.61 -6.12
N THR A 66 -0.98 7.88 -4.87
CA THR A 66 0.33 8.42 -4.49
C THR A 66 1.15 7.37 -3.78
N ILE A 67 2.33 7.08 -4.32
CA ILE A 67 3.33 6.17 -3.75
C ILE A 67 4.51 7.01 -3.29
N TYR A 68 4.74 7.04 -2.01
CA TYR A 68 5.78 7.85 -1.38
C TYR A 68 7.18 7.22 -1.54
N PRO A 69 8.24 8.01 -1.24
CA PRO A 69 9.63 7.55 -1.39
C PRO A 69 9.94 6.24 -0.67
N ASN A 70 10.85 5.45 -1.23
CA ASN A 70 11.36 4.18 -0.70
C ASN A 70 10.28 3.10 -0.50
N SER A 71 9.09 3.25 -1.06
CA SER A 71 8.06 2.20 -1.02
C SER A 71 8.40 1.10 -2.02
N THR A 72 8.13 -0.15 -1.64
CA THR A 72 8.38 -1.32 -2.49
C THR A 72 7.07 -2.03 -2.79
N ILE A 73 6.67 -2.02 -4.06
CA ILE A 73 5.51 -2.76 -4.56
C ILE A 73 6.04 -3.95 -5.35
N LEU A 74 5.91 -5.15 -4.80
CA LEU A 74 6.41 -6.36 -5.44
C LEU A 74 5.47 -6.85 -6.55
N LYS A 75 5.84 -7.93 -7.25
CA LYS A 75 5.11 -8.42 -8.42
C LYS A 75 3.66 -8.80 -8.10
N ASP A 76 2.78 -8.69 -9.11
CA ASP A 76 1.38 -9.09 -9.08
C ASP A 76 0.54 -8.38 -8.01
N VAL A 77 0.90 -7.14 -7.65
CA VAL A 77 0.12 -6.30 -6.72
C VAL A 77 -0.84 -5.41 -7.50
N LEU A 78 -2.10 -5.41 -7.09
CA LEU A 78 -3.15 -4.55 -7.63
C LEU A 78 -3.52 -3.50 -6.59
N ILE A 79 -3.45 -2.22 -6.95
CA ILE A 79 -3.84 -1.09 -6.11
C ILE A 79 -4.90 -0.29 -6.84
N GLY A 80 -6.02 -0.03 -6.18
CA GLY A 80 -7.11 0.78 -6.70
C GLY A 80 -6.74 2.27 -6.85
N GLN A 81 -7.75 3.08 -7.15
CA GLN A 81 -7.61 4.53 -7.31
C GLN A 81 -7.65 5.27 -5.97
N ASP A 82 -7.16 6.52 -5.99
CA ASP A 82 -7.20 7.46 -4.86
C ASP A 82 -6.56 6.89 -3.57
N CYS A 83 -5.52 6.06 -3.72
CA CYS A 83 -4.79 5.46 -2.61
C CYS A 83 -3.56 6.28 -2.23
N THR A 84 -3.12 6.14 -0.97
CA THR A 84 -1.88 6.72 -0.46
C THR A 84 -1.04 5.64 0.19
N ILE A 85 0.17 5.43 -0.33
CA ILE A 85 1.15 4.48 0.22
C ILE A 85 2.30 5.28 0.81
N HIS A 86 2.37 5.36 2.12
CA HIS A 86 3.37 6.15 2.83
C HIS A 86 4.78 5.54 2.77
N PRO A 87 5.84 6.31 3.10
CA PRO A 87 7.23 5.91 2.88
C PRO A 87 7.62 4.59 3.54
N ASN A 88 8.56 3.87 2.92
CA ASN A 88 9.16 2.64 3.42
C ASN A 88 8.17 1.46 3.58
N SER A 89 6.99 1.52 3.00
CA SER A 89 6.04 0.41 3.04
C SER A 89 6.39 -0.64 2.00
N VAL A 90 6.20 -1.93 2.35
CA VAL A 90 6.47 -3.08 1.48
C VAL A 90 5.18 -3.85 1.23
N LEU A 91 4.77 -3.93 -0.02
CA LEU A 91 3.51 -4.54 -0.45
C LEU A 91 3.78 -5.75 -1.34
N GLY A 92 3.20 -6.89 -0.97
CA GLY A 92 3.26 -8.13 -1.76
C GLY A 92 4.50 -8.99 -1.49
N SER A 93 5.16 -8.82 -0.32
CA SER A 93 6.21 -9.75 0.10
C SER A 93 5.66 -11.15 0.39
N ASP A 94 6.53 -12.15 0.35
CA ASP A 94 6.16 -13.50 0.77
C ASP A 94 5.77 -13.51 2.24
N GLY A 95 4.65 -14.15 2.55
CA GLY A 95 4.26 -14.43 3.92
C GLY A 95 5.12 -15.50 4.59
N PHE A 96 4.97 -15.62 5.91
CA PHE A 96 5.67 -16.62 6.70
C PHE A 96 5.04 -18.00 6.49
N GLY A 97 5.52 -18.72 5.47
CA GLY A 97 5.06 -20.06 5.11
C GLY A 97 6.20 -21.08 5.14
N PHE A 98 6.23 -21.96 6.17
CA PHE A 98 7.24 -23.01 6.30
C PHE A 98 6.63 -24.29 6.86
N ALA A 99 6.96 -25.42 6.25
CA ALA A 99 6.64 -26.74 6.75
C ALA A 99 7.78 -27.28 7.61
N PRO A 100 7.52 -27.81 8.82
CA PRO A 100 8.55 -28.46 9.61
C PRO A 100 9.00 -29.77 8.96
N GLU A 101 10.31 -29.99 8.89
CA GLU A 101 10.94 -31.24 8.47
C GLU A 101 11.89 -31.73 9.57
N LYS A 102 12.41 -32.98 9.43
CA LYS A 102 13.29 -33.57 10.43
C LYS A 102 14.51 -32.72 10.78
N ASP A 103 15.07 -32.04 9.79
CA ASP A 103 16.31 -31.27 9.91
C ASP A 103 16.11 -29.74 9.73
N GLY A 104 14.87 -29.24 9.96
CA GLY A 104 14.60 -27.80 9.87
C GLY A 104 13.26 -27.45 9.28
N TYR A 105 13.23 -26.46 8.39
CA TYR A 105 12.02 -25.93 7.76
C TYR A 105 12.17 -25.88 6.25
N LYS A 106 11.14 -26.30 5.54
CA LYS A 106 11.01 -26.16 4.09
C LYS A 106 10.07 -25.00 3.77
N LYS A 107 10.53 -24.07 2.92
CA LYS A 107 9.70 -22.93 2.48
C LYS A 107 8.48 -23.44 1.69
N ILE A 108 7.33 -22.86 1.99
CA ILE A 108 6.11 -22.96 1.20
C ILE A 108 6.03 -21.71 0.33
N GLU A 109 6.08 -21.88 -0.99
CA GLU A 109 6.03 -20.78 -1.95
C GLU A 109 4.70 -20.04 -1.88
N GLN A 110 4.76 -18.72 -1.98
CA GLN A 110 3.60 -17.84 -1.93
C GLN A 110 3.16 -17.51 -3.37
N LEU A 111 2.09 -18.14 -3.83
CA LEU A 111 1.64 -18.10 -5.24
C LEU A 111 0.50 -17.10 -5.48
N GLY A 112 -0.20 -16.69 -4.42
CA GLY A 112 -1.25 -15.68 -4.50
C GLY A 112 -0.67 -14.27 -4.72
N GLY A 113 -1.54 -13.30 -4.89
CA GLY A 113 -1.22 -11.88 -5.05
C GLY A 113 -1.64 -11.04 -3.84
N LEU A 114 -1.63 -9.73 -4.05
CA LEU A 114 -2.17 -8.74 -3.12
C LEU A 114 -3.11 -7.81 -3.89
N GLU A 115 -4.34 -7.67 -3.41
CA GLU A 115 -5.32 -6.74 -3.95
C GLU A 115 -5.66 -5.67 -2.92
N ILE A 116 -5.52 -4.41 -3.32
CA ILE A 116 -5.84 -3.23 -2.53
C ILE A 116 -6.92 -2.45 -3.26
N GLY A 117 -8.03 -2.22 -2.59
CA GLY A 117 -9.18 -1.48 -3.12
C GLY A 117 -8.92 0.01 -3.29
N ASN A 118 -9.99 0.77 -3.49
CA ASN A 118 -9.93 2.22 -3.71
C ASN A 118 -9.91 2.98 -2.37
N ASN A 119 -9.37 4.21 -2.39
CA ASN A 119 -9.36 5.13 -1.25
C ASN A 119 -8.75 4.50 0.02
N VAL A 120 -7.71 3.69 -0.16
CA VAL A 120 -6.94 3.05 0.92
C VAL A 120 -5.76 3.93 1.30
N GLU A 121 -5.47 4.02 2.59
CA GLU A 121 -4.28 4.69 3.10
C GLU A 121 -3.45 3.71 3.92
N ILE A 122 -2.19 3.55 3.54
CA ILE A 122 -1.24 2.64 4.18
C ILE A 122 -0.14 3.48 4.80
N GLY A 123 -0.05 3.46 6.13
CA GLY A 123 0.93 4.20 6.93
C GLY A 123 2.38 3.83 6.63
N ALA A 124 3.30 4.64 7.11
CA ALA A 124 4.71 4.45 6.86
C ALA A 124 5.26 3.15 7.48
N GLY A 125 6.15 2.46 6.75
CA GLY A 125 6.79 1.24 7.25
C GLY A 125 5.85 0.04 7.41
N CYS A 126 4.67 0.07 6.79
CA CYS A 126 3.76 -1.08 6.79
C CYS A 126 4.32 -2.21 5.92
N THR A 127 4.01 -3.46 6.31
CA THR A 127 4.30 -4.64 5.51
C THR A 127 3.02 -5.42 5.27
N ILE A 128 2.69 -5.70 4.01
CA ILE A 128 1.50 -6.45 3.63
C ILE A 128 1.92 -7.61 2.74
N ASP A 129 1.75 -8.82 3.25
CA ASP A 129 2.16 -10.02 2.55
C ASP A 129 1.17 -10.41 1.45
N ARG A 130 1.70 -10.99 0.38
CA ARG A 130 0.89 -11.65 -0.64
C ARG A 130 0.24 -12.91 -0.09
N GLY A 131 -0.79 -13.40 -0.71
CA GLY A 131 -1.41 -14.65 -0.30
C GLY A 131 -0.58 -15.89 -0.65
N ALA A 132 -0.77 -16.95 0.10
CA ALA A 132 -0.09 -18.23 -0.17
C ALA A 132 -0.60 -18.90 -1.46
N ILE A 133 -1.91 -18.99 -1.63
CA ILE A 133 -2.57 -19.55 -2.83
C ILE A 133 -3.60 -18.54 -3.36
N SER A 134 -4.55 -18.14 -2.53
CA SER A 134 -5.47 -17.05 -2.81
C SER A 134 -4.85 -15.71 -2.40
N ASN A 135 -5.39 -14.60 -2.88
CA ASN A 135 -4.85 -13.28 -2.60
C ASN A 135 -5.08 -12.83 -1.14
N THR A 136 -4.18 -11.98 -0.65
CA THR A 136 -4.46 -11.08 0.47
C THR A 136 -5.30 -9.92 -0.07
N ILE A 137 -6.34 -9.51 0.65
CA ILE A 137 -7.30 -8.52 0.17
C ILE A 137 -7.47 -7.41 1.20
N ILE A 138 -7.22 -6.18 0.78
CA ILE A 138 -7.48 -4.94 1.52
C ILE A 138 -8.62 -4.23 0.80
N SER A 139 -9.82 -4.20 1.38
CA SER A 139 -10.99 -3.63 0.72
C SER A 139 -10.96 -2.10 0.67
N ASN A 140 -11.96 -1.50 0.00
CA ASN A 140 -12.05 -0.05 -0.16
C ASN A 140 -12.09 0.71 1.18
N GLY A 141 -11.46 1.87 1.23
CA GLY A 141 -11.53 2.81 2.35
C GLY A 141 -10.76 2.41 3.59
N VAL A 142 -10.01 1.31 3.57
CA VAL A 142 -9.19 0.87 4.70
C VAL A 142 -8.11 1.91 5.03
N LYS A 143 -7.86 2.13 6.33
CA LYS A 143 -6.81 3.00 6.85
C LYS A 143 -5.92 2.20 7.79
N LEU A 144 -4.64 2.09 7.46
CA LEU A 144 -3.63 1.46 8.29
C LEU A 144 -2.72 2.53 8.88
N ASP A 145 -2.51 2.50 10.19
CA ASP A 145 -1.50 3.34 10.84
C ASP A 145 -0.09 2.86 10.49
N ASN A 146 0.92 3.60 10.91
CA ASN A 146 2.32 3.28 10.66
C ASN A 146 2.70 1.93 11.28
N GLN A 147 3.61 1.19 10.61
CA GLN A 147 4.21 -0.05 11.09
C GLN A 147 3.21 -1.21 11.33
N VAL A 148 2.04 -1.16 10.67
CA VAL A 148 1.10 -2.28 10.69
C VAL A 148 1.63 -3.41 9.80
N HIS A 149 1.59 -4.65 10.32
CA HIS A 149 1.86 -5.84 9.54
C HIS A 149 0.57 -6.60 9.23
N ILE A 150 0.32 -6.88 7.96
CA ILE A 150 -0.79 -7.72 7.48
C ILE A 150 -0.20 -9.00 6.87
N ALA A 151 -0.46 -10.12 7.53
CA ALA A 151 0.01 -11.43 7.09
C ALA A 151 -0.71 -11.92 5.82
N HIS A 152 -0.17 -12.98 5.21
CA HIS A 152 -0.74 -13.59 4.01
C HIS A 152 -2.18 -14.09 4.21
N ASN A 153 -2.97 -14.05 3.15
CA ASN A 153 -4.38 -14.50 3.11
C ASN A 153 -5.34 -13.75 4.05
N VAL A 154 -4.94 -12.61 4.62
CA VAL A 154 -5.84 -11.76 5.39
C VAL A 154 -6.84 -11.07 4.47
N PHE A 155 -8.08 -10.94 4.92
CA PHE A 155 -9.12 -10.14 4.33
C PHE A 155 -9.49 -9.01 5.29
N LEU A 156 -9.23 -7.76 4.88
CA LEU A 156 -9.71 -6.58 5.59
C LEU A 156 -10.97 -6.03 4.93
N GLY A 157 -12.05 -5.97 5.67
CA GLY A 157 -13.31 -5.40 5.22
C GLY A 157 -13.24 -3.89 4.95
N SER A 158 -14.18 -3.39 4.14
CA SER A 158 -14.22 -1.98 3.76
C SER A 158 -14.31 -1.05 4.97
N ASN A 159 -13.62 0.10 4.90
CA ASN A 159 -13.58 1.14 5.95
C ASN A 159 -13.04 0.67 7.30
N SER A 160 -12.28 -0.43 7.35
CA SER A 160 -11.55 -0.81 8.56
C SER A 160 -10.42 0.19 8.85
N ALA A 161 -10.15 0.43 10.14
CA ALA A 161 -9.02 1.23 10.61
C ALA A 161 -8.23 0.43 11.67
N ILE A 162 -6.93 0.32 11.49
CA ILE A 162 -6.00 -0.44 12.34
C ILE A 162 -4.84 0.46 12.73
#